data_b17ffe59106339e5c9f002c4b8376bed
#
_entry.id   b17ffe59106339e5c9f002c4b8376bed
#
_cell.length_a   1.000
_cell.length_b   1.000
_cell.length_c   1.000
_cell.angle_alpha   90.00
_cell.angle_beta   90.00
_cell.angle_gamma   90.00
#
_symmetry.space_group_name_H-M   'P 1'
#
loop_
_entity.id
_entity.type
_entity.pdbx_description
1 polymer ?
#
loop_
_entity_poly.entity_id
_entity_poly.type
_entity_poly.pdbx_seq_one_letter_code
_entity_poly.pdbx_strand_id
1 'polypeptide(L)'
;TGSATAYNTSSDYRLKENVVEMTGALDRVAQLKPSRFNFIADSDTTIDGFLAHEVQSVVPEAITGTKDAVDEEGNPEYQGIDQSKLVPLLVGAIQELKAEIELLKAK
;
A
#
# COMPACT_ATOMS: atom_id res chain seq x y z
N THR A 1 10.32 24.65 -1.52
CA THR A 1 11.09 23.94 -0.63
C THR A 1 11.45 22.58 -1.10
N GLY A 2 12.37 22.03 -0.70
CA GLY A 2 12.76 20.71 -1.09
C GLY A 2 11.69 19.64 -1.02
N SER A 3 10.47 20.04 -1.02
CA SER A 3 9.36 19.11 -0.93
C SER A 3 9.44 18.02 -1.98
N ALA A 4 9.85 18.36 -3.20
CA ALA A 4 9.97 17.38 -4.26
C ALA A 4 11.01 16.30 -3.96
N THR A 5 11.97 16.60 -3.10
CA THR A 5 13.01 15.66 -2.71
C THR A 5 12.82 15.17 -1.28
N ALA A 6 11.76 15.62 -0.63
CA ALA A 6 11.51 15.29 0.77
C ALA A 6 10.73 13.98 0.89
N TYR A 7 11.06 13.01 0.06
CA TYR A 7 10.42 11.69 0.14
C TYR A 7 11.13 10.75 1.10
N ASN A 8 12.27 11.18 1.61
CA ASN A 8 12.97 10.38 2.61
C ASN A 8 12.22 10.46 3.92
N THR A 9 11.83 9.31 4.42
CA THR A 9 11.17 9.19 5.71
C THR A 9 12.21 8.82 6.75
N SER A 10 12.16 9.48 7.89
CA SER A 10 13.05 9.14 8.99
C SER A 10 12.85 7.68 9.37
N SER A 11 13.93 6.93 9.39
CA SER A 11 13.86 5.50 9.67
C SER A 11 14.97 5.05 10.63
N ASP A 12 15.54 5.99 11.36
CA ASP A 12 16.58 5.69 12.33
C ASP A 12 15.99 4.83 13.45
N TYR A 13 16.71 3.77 13.85
CA TYR A 13 16.21 2.83 14.86
C TYR A 13 15.91 3.52 16.20
N ARG A 14 16.58 4.63 16.49
CA ARG A 14 16.38 5.35 17.75
C ARG A 14 15.01 6.03 17.85
N LEU A 15 14.30 6.14 16.73
CA LEU A 15 12.95 6.70 16.70
C LEU A 15 11.87 5.63 16.82
N LYS A 16 12.27 4.38 16.93
CA LYS A 16 11.33 3.26 16.88
C LYS A 16 11.43 2.42 18.14
N GLU A 17 10.32 1.82 18.53
CA GLU A 17 10.27 0.93 19.68
C GLU A 17 9.38 -0.26 19.38
N ASN A 18 9.46 -1.28 20.22
CA ASN A 18 8.62 -2.48 20.12
C ASN A 18 8.71 -3.14 18.73
N VAL A 19 9.93 -3.18 18.20
CA VAL A 19 10.18 -3.75 16.88
C VAL A 19 10.02 -5.27 16.96
N VAL A 20 9.08 -5.79 16.17
CA VAL A 20 8.82 -7.24 16.08
C VAL A 20 8.79 -7.64 14.63
N GLU A 21 9.03 -8.92 14.38
CA GLU A 21 8.97 -9.47 13.04
C GLU A 21 7.54 -9.44 12.52
N MET A 22 7.38 -9.00 11.26
CA MET A 22 6.08 -8.98 10.60
C MET A 22 5.78 -10.36 10.03
N THR A 23 4.58 -10.87 10.31
CA THR A 23 4.16 -12.18 9.83
C THR A 23 2.84 -12.05 9.07
N GLY A 24 2.47 -13.11 8.34
CA GLY A 24 1.19 -13.16 7.63
C GLY A 24 1.13 -12.27 6.41
N ALA A 25 2.28 -11.90 5.86
CA ALA A 25 2.32 -10.96 4.73
C ALA A 25 1.72 -11.55 3.46
N LEU A 26 1.95 -12.82 3.19
CA LEU A 26 1.45 -13.45 1.97
C LEU A 26 -0.08 -13.48 1.95
N ASP A 27 -0.70 -13.79 3.07
CA ASP A 27 -2.16 -13.81 3.17
C ASP A 27 -2.74 -12.40 2.97
N ARG A 28 -2.07 -11.38 3.48
CA ARG A 28 -2.53 -10.00 3.32
C ARG A 28 -2.41 -9.54 1.87
N VAL A 29 -1.28 -9.85 1.24
CA VAL A 29 -1.07 -9.49 -0.17
C VAL A 29 -2.12 -10.15 -1.06
N ALA A 30 -2.53 -11.38 -0.74
CA ALA A 30 -3.55 -12.08 -1.52
C ALA A 30 -4.89 -11.35 -1.53
N GLN A 31 -5.13 -10.46 -0.57
CA GLN A 31 -6.37 -9.69 -0.49
C GLN A 31 -6.31 -8.37 -1.26
N LEU A 32 -5.12 -7.95 -1.69
CA LEU A 32 -4.98 -6.73 -2.49
C LEU A 32 -5.50 -6.98 -3.91
N LYS A 33 -6.02 -5.92 -4.53
CA LYS A 33 -6.63 -6.00 -5.86
C LYS A 33 -5.96 -5.02 -6.81
N PRO A 34 -4.77 -5.35 -7.32
CA PRO A 34 -4.16 -4.48 -8.33
C PRO A 34 -5.07 -4.42 -9.55
N SER A 35 -5.25 -3.23 -10.07
CA SER A 35 -6.18 -2.97 -11.16
C SER A 35 -5.54 -2.09 -12.22
N ARG A 36 -6.05 -2.19 -13.42
CA ARG A 36 -5.64 -1.33 -14.53
C ARG A 36 -6.78 -0.37 -14.83
N PHE A 37 -6.47 0.91 -14.93
CA PHE A 37 -7.50 1.93 -15.12
C PHE A 37 -6.92 3.17 -15.79
N ASN A 38 -7.77 4.13 -16.08
CA ASN A 38 -7.35 5.48 -16.43
C ASN A 38 -8.07 6.46 -15.52
N PHE A 39 -7.44 7.59 -15.23
CA PHE A 39 -8.15 8.67 -14.55
C PHE A 39 -9.16 9.28 -15.51
N ILE A 40 -10.31 9.68 -15.00
CA ILE A 40 -11.37 10.27 -15.82
C ILE A 40 -10.85 11.48 -16.59
N ALA A 41 -10.01 12.29 -15.92
CA ALA A 41 -9.45 13.49 -16.55
C ALA A 41 -8.38 13.19 -17.60
N ASP A 42 -7.93 11.96 -17.72
CA ASP A 42 -6.88 11.56 -18.67
C ASP A 42 -7.21 10.19 -19.24
N SER A 43 -8.25 10.16 -20.08
CA SER A 43 -8.79 8.89 -20.57
C SER A 43 -7.86 8.15 -21.53
N ASP A 44 -6.83 8.82 -22.04
CA ASP A 44 -5.91 8.20 -22.99
C ASP A 44 -4.73 7.48 -22.34
N THR A 45 -4.55 7.63 -21.03
CA THR A 45 -3.41 7.04 -20.33
C THR A 45 -3.88 5.94 -19.40
N THR A 46 -3.54 4.70 -19.72
CA THR A 46 -3.86 3.54 -18.88
C THR A 46 -2.71 3.28 -17.93
N ILE A 47 -3.04 3.10 -16.67
CA ILE A 47 -2.03 2.82 -15.63
C ILE A 47 -2.49 1.67 -14.73
N ASP A 48 -1.55 1.10 -14.02
CA ASP A 48 -1.81 0.08 -13.01
C ASP A 48 -1.78 0.72 -11.63
N GLY A 49 -2.67 0.28 -10.77
CA GLY A 49 -2.73 0.82 -9.41
C GLY A 49 -3.82 0.15 -8.60
N PHE A 50 -4.35 0.90 -7.65
CA PHE A 50 -5.33 0.39 -6.70
C PHE A 50 -6.46 1.39 -6.52
N LEU A 51 -7.61 0.88 -6.07
CA LEU A 51 -8.66 1.73 -5.53
C LEU A 51 -8.40 1.87 -4.03
N ALA A 52 -8.37 3.11 -3.53
CA ALA A 52 -7.92 3.37 -2.17
C ALA A 52 -8.71 2.59 -1.12
N HIS A 53 -10.04 2.56 -1.23
CA HIS A 53 -10.85 1.88 -0.22
C HIS A 53 -10.61 0.37 -0.18
N GLU A 54 -10.20 -0.22 -1.31
CA GLU A 54 -9.89 -1.65 -1.34
C GLU A 54 -8.57 -1.95 -0.64
N VAL A 55 -7.61 -1.05 -0.71
CA VAL A 55 -6.34 -1.19 0.02
C VAL A 55 -6.56 -0.94 1.50
N GLN A 56 -7.46 -0.02 1.84
CA GLN A 56 -7.66 0.40 3.22
C GLN A 56 -8.00 -0.75 4.17
N SER A 57 -8.75 -1.73 3.69
CA SER A 57 -9.12 -2.88 4.51
C SER A 57 -7.95 -3.81 4.79
N VAL A 58 -6.87 -3.71 4.03
CA VAL A 58 -5.69 -4.58 4.18
C VAL A 58 -4.54 -3.82 4.82
N VAL A 59 -4.27 -2.61 4.35
CA VAL A 59 -3.17 -1.76 4.82
C VAL A 59 -3.71 -0.36 5.09
N PRO A 60 -4.43 -0.17 6.20
CA PRO A 60 -5.07 1.12 6.46
C PRO A 60 -4.08 2.29 6.55
N GLU A 61 -2.85 2.04 6.99
CA GLU A 61 -1.85 3.11 7.10
C GLU A 61 -1.39 3.64 5.73
N ALA A 62 -1.72 2.95 4.65
CA ALA A 62 -1.38 3.42 3.29
C ALA A 62 -2.40 4.43 2.76
N ILE A 63 -3.54 4.60 3.42
CA ILE A 63 -4.67 5.35 2.88
C ILE A 63 -4.98 6.55 3.76
N THR A 64 -5.25 7.69 3.10
CA THR A 64 -5.78 8.87 3.76
C THR A 64 -7.18 9.13 3.26
N GLY A 65 -8.01 9.73 4.13
CA GLY A 65 -9.38 10.06 3.79
C GLY A 65 -10.34 8.91 3.95
N THR A 66 -11.60 9.21 3.71
CA THR A 66 -12.70 8.26 3.88
C THR A 66 -13.42 8.08 2.56
N LYS A 67 -13.81 6.84 2.27
CA LYS A 67 -14.56 6.51 1.05
C LYS A 67 -15.84 7.35 0.99
N ASP A 68 -16.09 7.96 -0.16
CA ASP A 68 -17.29 8.75 -0.45
C ASP A 68 -17.42 10.02 0.39
N ALA A 69 -16.32 10.48 1.00
CA ALA A 69 -16.37 11.70 1.81
C ALA A 69 -16.65 12.93 0.96
N VAL A 70 -17.36 13.88 1.56
CA VAL A 70 -17.64 15.18 0.96
C VAL A 70 -17.37 16.27 1.99
N ASP A 71 -17.11 17.48 1.49
CA ASP A 71 -16.95 18.65 2.37
C ASP A 71 -18.31 19.24 2.74
N GLU A 72 -18.29 20.38 3.45
CA GLU A 72 -19.53 21.03 3.91
C GLU A 72 -20.43 21.46 2.75
N GLU A 73 -19.85 21.67 1.57
CA GLU A 73 -20.59 22.11 0.38
C GLU A 73 -21.01 20.94 -0.50
N GLY A 74 -20.72 19.70 -0.09
CA GLY A 74 -21.07 18.52 -0.86
C GLY A 74 -20.07 18.15 -1.94
N ASN A 75 -18.93 18.82 -1.99
CA ASN A 75 -17.88 18.47 -2.96
C ASN A 75 -17.09 17.25 -2.50
N PRO A 76 -16.72 16.35 -3.41
CA PRO A 76 -15.97 15.16 -3.04
C PRO A 76 -14.64 15.49 -2.37
N GLU A 77 -14.35 14.76 -1.30
CA GLU A 77 -13.02 14.76 -0.68
C GLU A 77 -12.41 13.41 -0.97
N TYR A 78 -11.44 13.38 -1.89
CA TYR A 78 -10.90 12.13 -2.41
C TYR A 78 -9.92 11.49 -1.45
N GLN A 79 -9.93 10.15 -1.43
CA GLN A 79 -8.94 9.39 -0.70
C GLN A 79 -7.60 9.44 -1.43
N GLY A 80 -6.52 9.32 -0.67
CA GLY A 80 -5.18 9.20 -1.21
C GLY A 80 -4.54 7.88 -0.83
N ILE A 81 -3.52 7.49 -1.56
CA ILE A 81 -2.75 6.29 -1.26
C ILE A 81 -1.26 6.62 -1.25
N ASP A 82 -0.56 6.08 -0.27
CA ASP A 82 0.90 6.09 -0.21
C ASP A 82 1.38 4.66 -0.46
N GLN A 83 1.73 4.37 -1.70
CA GLN A 83 2.12 3.01 -2.08
C GLN A 83 3.41 2.56 -1.42
N SER A 84 4.24 3.49 -0.92
CA SER A 84 5.44 3.10 -0.20
C SER A 84 5.14 2.28 1.05
N LYS A 85 3.94 2.42 1.60
CA LYS A 85 3.52 1.65 2.78
C LYS A 85 3.24 0.19 2.45
N LEU A 86 3.15 -0.14 1.17
CA LEU A 86 2.97 -1.52 0.74
C LEU A 86 4.30 -2.26 0.62
N VAL A 87 5.42 -1.53 0.55
CA VAL A 87 6.72 -2.16 0.30
C VAL A 87 7.10 -3.18 1.36
N PRO A 88 7.03 -2.88 2.68
CA PRO A 88 7.36 -3.90 3.67
C PRO A 88 6.48 -5.14 3.55
N LEU A 89 5.21 -4.95 3.25
CA LEU A 89 4.27 -6.06 3.07
C LEU A 89 4.70 -6.94 1.90
N LEU A 90 5.06 -6.31 0.77
CA LEU A 90 5.50 -7.07 -0.41
C LEU A 90 6.81 -7.81 -0.14
N VAL A 91 7.74 -7.19 0.58
CA VAL A 91 8.98 -7.86 0.95
C VAL A 91 8.70 -9.09 1.81
N GLY A 92 7.85 -8.93 2.82
CA GLY A 92 7.48 -10.06 3.67
C GLY A 92 6.80 -11.17 2.90
N ALA A 93 5.90 -10.81 1.98
CA ALA A 93 5.19 -11.81 1.17
C ALA A 93 6.15 -12.59 0.27
N ILE A 94 7.12 -11.91 -0.34
CA ILE A 94 8.12 -12.58 -1.18
C ILE A 94 8.95 -13.53 -0.34
N GLN A 95 9.36 -13.14 0.87
CA GLN A 95 10.13 -14.00 1.75
C GLN A 95 9.34 -15.24 2.17
N GLU A 96 8.06 -15.06 2.49
CA GLU A 96 7.19 -16.19 2.84
C GLU A 96 6.99 -17.12 1.66
N LEU A 97 6.81 -16.55 0.46
CA LEU A 97 6.64 -17.34 -0.75
C LEU A 97 7.91 -18.13 -1.06
N LYS A 98 9.09 -17.52 -0.89
CA LYS A 98 10.36 -18.22 -1.08
C LYS A 98 10.47 -19.41 -0.14
N ALA A 99 10.08 -19.23 1.12
CA ALA A 99 10.12 -20.32 2.09
C ALA A 99 9.20 -21.47 1.69
N GLU A 100 8.00 -21.15 1.20
CA GLU A 100 7.07 -22.18 0.74
C GLU A 100 7.62 -22.94 -0.47
N ILE A 101 8.26 -22.24 -1.40
CA ILE A 101 8.86 -22.89 -2.56
C ILE A 101 9.97 -23.84 -2.12
N GLU A 102 10.79 -23.43 -1.16
CA GLU A 102 11.87 -24.29 -0.66
C GLU A 102 11.33 -25.53 0.04
N LEU A 103 10.21 -25.38 0.78
CA LEU A 103 9.57 -26.53 1.39
C LEU A 103 9.06 -27.51 0.33
N LEU A 104 8.47 -27.00 -0.74
CA LEU A 104 8.00 -27.86 -1.84
C LEU A 104 9.13 -28.57 -2.54
N LYS A 105 10.28 -27.91 -2.71
CA LYS A 105 11.46 -28.52 -3.33
C LYS A 105 12.07 -29.62 -2.47
N ALA A 106 11.87 -29.55 -1.16
CA ALA A 106 12.44 -30.52 -0.23
C ALA A 106 11.63 -31.81 -0.16
N LYS A 107 10.47 -31.84 -0.77
CA LYS A 107 9.62 -33.06 -0.78
C LYS A 107 10.01 -34.02 -1.88
#